data_dadae2b4f7496ea99eaae06601a59dd5
#
_entry.id   dadae2b4f7496ea99eaae06601a59dd5
#
_cell.length_a   1.000
_cell.length_b   1.000
_cell.length_c   1.000
_cell.angle_alpha   90.00
_cell.angle_beta   90.00
_cell.angle_gamma   90.00
#
_symmetry.space_group_name_H-M   'P 1'
#
loop_
_entity.id
_entity.type
_entity.pdbx_description
1 polymer ?
#
loop_
_entity_poly.entity_id
_entity_poly.type
_entity_poly.pdbx_seq_one_letter_code
_entity_poly.pdbx_strand_id
1 'polypeptide(L)'
;MSLERATRLRPSRGALDNHVSQLRIGGANTSQIVLLPYSQNLGYFIVPTAGPMRSIEGDDFGAERLSLPLTLWIRLRLWLLFKKKKYLEFEEFSLFCHGVRPERKRFTTFNQHMFNTGVALDGRLVTSHPELLQGWTPIERAAPPAPLASTPAVAIVAHVYYEDTWPDIAGVLKRLGIPFDLIVTTTPGRDRLVDAVVRDFPGAEVVVTENRGRDIRPFLDLLESGRLDRYRYVCKIHGKKSNDGGRISYLGALWRRRSLFDLLAGPGIAEAIVQAFEADPSVGIIGPRTFRLPSETSPLEPSWGKTRPKVLELAAKMGVAADEFHLDFYGGTMFWARPEALQPLRDLRLASAFPEEQGLLDGGLEHATERLFTTSALVAGFNLADSDGYEVTQGRS
;
A
#
# COMPACT_ATOMS: atom_id res chain seq x y z
N MET A 1 -23.44 -37.47 -10.31
CA MET A 1 -22.90 -36.16 -9.94
C MET A 1 -23.85 -35.09 -10.49
N SER A 2 -24.58 -34.39 -9.63
CA SER A 2 -25.40 -33.26 -10.08
C SER A 2 -24.46 -32.16 -10.59
N LEU A 3 -24.66 -31.74 -11.83
CA LEU A 3 -23.88 -30.63 -12.40
C LEU A 3 -24.35 -29.34 -11.74
N GLU A 4 -23.51 -28.83 -10.84
CA GLU A 4 -23.78 -27.56 -10.18
C GLU A 4 -23.75 -26.41 -11.19
N ARG A 5 -24.74 -25.50 -11.05
CA ARG A 5 -24.93 -24.38 -11.95
C ARG A 5 -23.92 -23.27 -11.68
N ALA A 6 -23.37 -22.70 -12.75
CA ALA A 6 -22.54 -21.50 -12.66
C ALA A 6 -23.38 -20.27 -12.28
N THR A 7 -22.73 -19.30 -11.64
CA THR A 7 -23.32 -18.00 -11.28
C THR A 7 -22.64 -16.90 -12.08
N ARG A 8 -23.44 -15.98 -12.60
CA ARG A 8 -22.97 -14.75 -13.23
C ARG A 8 -23.05 -13.63 -12.22
N LEU A 9 -21.97 -12.89 -12.05
CA LEU A 9 -21.93 -11.63 -11.34
C LEU A 9 -22.02 -10.48 -12.32
N ARG A 10 -22.96 -9.59 -12.12
CA ARG A 10 -23.13 -8.36 -12.91
C ARG A 10 -22.89 -7.15 -12.01
N PRO A 11 -22.20 -6.10 -12.48
CA PRO A 11 -22.07 -4.86 -11.73
C PRO A 11 -23.45 -4.31 -11.32
N SER A 12 -23.58 -3.93 -10.07
CA SER A 12 -24.78 -3.25 -9.54
C SER A 12 -24.82 -1.81 -10.05
N ARG A 13 -26.03 -1.31 -10.35
CA ARG A 13 -26.20 0.08 -10.78
C ARG A 13 -25.97 1.03 -9.60
N GLY A 14 -25.14 2.06 -9.80
CA GLY A 14 -24.94 3.12 -8.82
C GLY A 14 -23.69 3.00 -7.95
N ALA A 15 -22.94 1.90 -8.02
CA ALA A 15 -21.62 1.82 -7.37
C ALA A 15 -20.58 2.68 -8.11
N LEU A 16 -19.64 3.23 -7.36
CA LEU A 16 -18.53 4.02 -7.91
C LEU A 16 -17.68 3.17 -8.84
N ASP A 17 -17.35 3.70 -10.01
CA ASP A 17 -16.50 2.98 -10.98
C ASP A 17 -15.03 2.96 -10.53
N ASN A 18 -14.30 1.93 -10.97
CA ASN A 18 -12.84 1.82 -10.79
C ASN A 18 -12.33 1.64 -9.32
N HIS A 19 -12.98 0.81 -8.54
CA HIS A 19 -12.48 0.39 -7.23
C HIS A 19 -12.25 -1.13 -7.17
N VAL A 20 -11.81 -1.63 -6.02
CA VAL A 20 -11.72 -3.06 -5.71
C VAL A 20 -12.91 -3.44 -4.86
N SER A 21 -13.70 -4.39 -5.37
CA SER A 21 -14.85 -4.95 -4.67
C SER A 21 -14.44 -6.20 -3.91
N GLN A 22 -15.01 -6.39 -2.74
CA GLN A 22 -14.88 -7.59 -1.94
C GLN A 22 -16.14 -8.43 -2.06
N LEU A 23 -15.95 -9.71 -2.33
CA LEU A 23 -17.01 -10.71 -2.36
C LEU A 23 -16.69 -11.83 -1.36
N ARG A 24 -17.66 -12.20 -0.53
CA ARG A 24 -17.61 -13.44 0.24
C ARG A 24 -18.35 -14.52 -0.54
N ILE A 25 -17.65 -15.59 -0.86
CA ILE A 25 -18.20 -16.72 -1.62
C ILE A 25 -18.15 -17.96 -0.74
N GLY A 26 -19.31 -18.44 -0.31
CA GLY A 26 -19.47 -19.69 0.46
C GLY A 26 -19.62 -20.88 -0.47
N GLY A 27 -18.70 -21.83 -0.39
CA GLY A 27 -18.78 -23.13 -1.04
C GLY A 27 -19.43 -24.19 -0.15
N ALA A 28 -19.24 -25.47 -0.48
CA ALA A 28 -19.79 -26.58 0.30
C ALA A 28 -19.15 -26.69 1.69
N ASN A 29 -17.84 -26.51 1.79
CA ASN A 29 -17.05 -26.72 3.00
C ASN A 29 -16.27 -25.47 3.43
N THR A 30 -16.01 -24.52 2.52
CA THR A 30 -15.19 -23.34 2.77
C THR A 30 -15.93 -22.06 2.43
N SER A 31 -15.48 -20.95 3.04
CA SER A 31 -15.87 -19.59 2.65
C SER A 31 -14.65 -18.82 2.27
N GLN A 32 -14.64 -18.26 1.07
CA GLN A 32 -13.53 -17.50 0.51
C GLN A 32 -13.90 -16.03 0.36
N ILE A 33 -12.98 -15.15 0.72
CA ILE A 33 -13.09 -13.74 0.38
C ILE A 33 -12.28 -13.49 -0.89
N VAL A 34 -12.94 -12.96 -1.89
CA VAL A 34 -12.38 -12.72 -3.21
C VAL A 34 -12.38 -11.23 -3.51
N LEU A 35 -11.25 -10.73 -3.95
CA LEU A 35 -11.05 -9.36 -4.37
C LEU A 35 -11.16 -9.24 -5.88
N LEU A 36 -12.02 -8.37 -6.34
CA LEU A 36 -12.27 -8.20 -7.78
C LEU A 36 -12.24 -6.72 -8.17
N PRO A 37 -11.58 -6.37 -9.28
CA PRO A 37 -11.72 -5.02 -9.83
C PRO A 37 -13.18 -4.80 -10.24
N TYR A 38 -13.74 -3.69 -9.78
CA TYR A 38 -15.09 -3.26 -10.15
C TYR A 38 -15.04 -2.27 -11.31
N SER A 39 -15.91 -2.47 -12.28
CA SER A 39 -16.23 -1.53 -13.35
C SER A 39 -17.62 -1.87 -13.87
N GLN A 40 -18.38 -0.88 -14.29
CA GLN A 40 -19.71 -1.06 -14.88
C GLN A 40 -19.72 -2.00 -16.11
N ASN A 41 -18.57 -2.17 -16.76
CA ASN A 41 -18.40 -2.99 -17.96
C ASN A 41 -17.73 -4.34 -17.70
N LEU A 42 -17.46 -4.69 -16.42
CA LEU A 42 -16.75 -5.92 -16.04
C LEU A 42 -17.61 -6.80 -15.16
N GLY A 43 -18.02 -7.94 -15.67
CA GLY A 43 -18.72 -8.98 -14.91
C GLY A 43 -17.87 -10.23 -14.74
N TYR A 44 -18.36 -11.17 -13.94
CA TYR A 44 -17.65 -12.39 -13.62
C TYR A 44 -18.55 -13.61 -13.74
N PHE A 45 -17.93 -14.77 -13.99
CA PHE A 45 -18.54 -16.08 -13.86
C PHE A 45 -17.87 -16.84 -12.73
N ILE A 46 -18.66 -17.40 -11.83
CA ILE A 46 -18.24 -18.35 -10.80
C ILE A 46 -18.72 -19.73 -11.23
N VAL A 47 -17.79 -20.66 -11.33
CA VAL A 47 -18.05 -22.04 -11.76
C VAL A 47 -17.69 -22.97 -10.60
N PRO A 48 -18.67 -23.60 -9.91
CA PRO A 48 -18.38 -24.57 -8.88
C PRO A 48 -17.57 -25.77 -9.40
N THR A 49 -16.57 -26.21 -8.62
CA THR A 49 -15.69 -27.35 -8.95
C THR A 49 -15.92 -28.53 -8.01
N ALA A 50 -16.22 -28.28 -6.74
CA ALA A 50 -16.30 -29.31 -5.70
C ALA A 50 -17.56 -29.22 -4.82
N GLY A 51 -18.73 -28.95 -5.42
CA GLY A 51 -19.99 -28.91 -4.70
C GLY A 51 -20.81 -27.64 -4.94
N PRO A 52 -21.98 -27.48 -4.30
CA PRO A 52 -22.84 -26.34 -4.52
C PRO A 52 -22.28 -25.07 -3.85
N MET A 53 -22.44 -23.94 -4.53
CA MET A 53 -22.24 -22.63 -3.93
C MET A 53 -23.40 -22.33 -2.98
N ARG A 54 -23.11 -22.01 -1.71
CA ARG A 54 -24.11 -21.74 -0.66
C ARG A 54 -24.49 -20.27 -0.59
N SER A 55 -23.51 -19.40 -0.64
CA SER A 55 -23.76 -17.95 -0.59
C SER A 55 -22.80 -17.17 -1.48
N ILE A 56 -23.23 -16.01 -1.94
CA ILE A 56 -22.41 -14.99 -2.60
C ILE A 56 -22.89 -13.67 -2.02
N GLU A 57 -22.02 -13.01 -1.25
CA GLU A 57 -22.32 -11.79 -0.51
C GLU A 57 -21.38 -10.67 -0.96
N GLY A 58 -21.93 -9.52 -1.28
CA GLY A 58 -21.19 -8.31 -1.68
C GLY A 58 -22.15 -7.33 -2.36
N ASP A 59 -21.96 -6.05 -2.10
CA ASP A 59 -22.90 -4.99 -2.47
C ASP A 59 -22.73 -4.54 -3.95
N ASP A 60 -21.55 -4.73 -4.52
CA ASP A 60 -21.21 -4.20 -5.83
C ASP A 60 -21.67 -5.07 -7.00
N PHE A 61 -22.09 -6.30 -6.75
CA PHE A 61 -22.49 -7.25 -7.79
C PHE A 61 -23.81 -7.92 -7.50
N GLY A 62 -24.70 -7.92 -8.49
CA GLY A 62 -25.86 -8.80 -8.50
C GLY A 62 -25.47 -10.21 -8.98
N ALA A 63 -25.91 -11.25 -8.26
CA ALA A 63 -25.67 -12.64 -8.59
C ALA A 63 -26.84 -13.26 -9.34
N GLU A 64 -26.58 -13.89 -10.48
CA GLU A 64 -27.58 -14.57 -11.32
C GLU A 64 -27.16 -16.03 -11.52
N ARG A 65 -27.99 -17.00 -11.07
CA ARG A 65 -27.75 -18.43 -11.29
C ARG A 65 -28.11 -18.83 -12.72
N LEU A 66 -27.19 -19.41 -13.46
CA LEU A 66 -27.35 -19.70 -14.89
C LEU A 66 -28.05 -21.03 -15.15
N SER A 67 -28.62 -21.17 -16.35
CA SER A 67 -29.18 -22.45 -16.81
C SER A 67 -28.11 -23.52 -17.02
N LEU A 68 -28.49 -24.80 -17.02
CA LEU A 68 -27.54 -25.91 -17.25
C LEU A 68 -26.82 -25.83 -18.59
N PRO A 69 -27.52 -25.59 -19.74
CA PRO A 69 -26.84 -25.49 -21.04
C PRO A 69 -25.78 -24.37 -21.05
N LEU A 70 -26.10 -23.21 -20.46
CA LEU A 70 -25.16 -22.09 -20.37
C LEU A 70 -23.99 -22.40 -19.44
N THR A 71 -24.24 -23.12 -18.35
CA THR A 71 -23.18 -23.60 -17.44
C THR A 71 -22.21 -24.54 -18.17
N LEU A 72 -22.71 -25.47 -18.98
CA LEU A 72 -21.86 -26.37 -19.77
C LEU A 72 -21.00 -25.61 -20.77
N TRP A 73 -21.59 -24.64 -21.47
CA TRP A 73 -20.86 -23.79 -22.39
C TRP A 73 -19.76 -23.00 -21.68
N ILE A 74 -20.05 -22.45 -20.50
CA ILE A 74 -19.08 -21.72 -19.68
C ILE A 74 -17.95 -22.64 -19.20
N ARG A 75 -18.24 -23.87 -18.78
CA ARG A 75 -17.23 -24.87 -18.40
C ARG A 75 -16.30 -25.24 -19.56
N LEU A 76 -16.85 -25.41 -20.76
CA LEU A 76 -16.04 -25.62 -21.96
C LEU A 76 -15.13 -24.42 -22.25
N ARG A 77 -15.66 -23.21 -22.11
CA ARG A 77 -14.90 -21.98 -22.30
C ARG A 77 -13.80 -21.82 -21.24
N LEU A 78 -14.07 -22.17 -19.98
CA LEU A 78 -13.10 -22.19 -18.91
C LEU A 78 -11.95 -23.15 -19.22
N TRP A 79 -12.28 -24.35 -19.71
CA TRP A 79 -11.29 -25.33 -20.14
C TRP A 79 -10.38 -24.80 -21.27
N LEU A 80 -10.92 -24.06 -22.22
CA LEU A 80 -10.15 -23.39 -23.27
C LEU A 80 -9.28 -22.25 -22.73
N LEU A 81 -9.73 -21.56 -21.66
CA LEU A 81 -8.99 -20.47 -20.99
C LEU A 81 -7.91 -21.00 -20.06
N PHE A 82 -8.02 -22.23 -19.57
CA PHE A 82 -7.05 -22.89 -18.69
C PHE A 82 -5.63 -22.81 -19.26
N LYS A 83 -5.46 -23.08 -20.55
CA LYS A 83 -4.18 -22.97 -21.25
C LYS A 83 -3.58 -21.54 -21.22
N LYS A 84 -4.38 -20.50 -20.95
CA LYS A 84 -3.99 -19.10 -20.98
C LYS A 84 -3.90 -18.43 -19.59
N LYS A 85 -4.11 -19.21 -18.51
CA LYS A 85 -4.09 -18.71 -17.12
C LYS A 85 -4.91 -17.41 -16.89
N LYS A 86 -6.10 -17.29 -17.48
CA LYS A 86 -6.96 -16.10 -17.44
C LYS A 86 -8.15 -16.22 -16.49
N TYR A 87 -7.99 -16.98 -15.42
CA TYR A 87 -9.01 -17.18 -14.40
C TYR A 87 -8.33 -17.34 -13.03
N LEU A 88 -9.10 -17.19 -11.97
CA LEU A 88 -8.71 -17.53 -10.61
C LEU A 88 -9.25 -18.91 -10.25
N GLU A 89 -8.45 -19.72 -9.63
CA GLU A 89 -8.81 -21.06 -9.18
C GLU A 89 -8.79 -21.08 -7.65
N PHE A 90 -9.88 -21.54 -7.08
CA PHE A 90 -10.06 -21.77 -5.66
C PHE A 90 -10.41 -23.25 -5.43
N GLU A 91 -10.32 -23.72 -4.21
CA GLU A 91 -10.54 -25.12 -3.88
C GLU A 91 -11.91 -25.64 -4.37
N GLU A 92 -12.98 -24.86 -4.21
CA GLU A 92 -14.34 -25.27 -4.52
C GLU A 92 -14.98 -24.59 -5.73
N PHE A 93 -14.29 -23.62 -6.35
CA PHE A 93 -14.79 -22.93 -7.55
C PHE A 93 -13.68 -22.29 -8.35
N SER A 94 -13.99 -22.00 -9.61
CA SER A 94 -13.17 -21.16 -10.49
C SER A 94 -13.91 -19.88 -10.85
N LEU A 95 -13.18 -18.77 -10.95
CA LEU A 95 -13.73 -17.46 -11.28
C LEU A 95 -12.99 -16.87 -12.47
N PHE A 96 -13.73 -16.37 -13.46
CA PHE A 96 -13.16 -15.64 -14.58
C PHE A 96 -14.02 -14.47 -15.01
N CYS A 97 -13.39 -13.45 -15.60
CA CYS A 97 -14.06 -12.25 -16.04
C CYS A 97 -14.67 -12.36 -17.43
N HIS A 98 -15.76 -11.65 -17.64
CA HIS A 98 -16.32 -11.36 -18.94
C HIS A 98 -16.52 -9.84 -19.11
N GLY A 99 -16.44 -9.38 -20.34
CA GLY A 99 -16.53 -7.95 -20.65
C GLY A 99 -15.79 -7.61 -21.94
N VAL A 100 -15.68 -6.35 -22.24
CA VAL A 100 -14.89 -5.86 -23.37
C VAL A 100 -13.39 -6.10 -23.17
N ARG A 101 -12.63 -6.16 -24.24
CA ARG A 101 -11.21 -6.51 -24.21
C ARG A 101 -10.35 -5.66 -23.24
N PRO A 102 -10.51 -4.32 -23.16
CA PRO A 102 -9.77 -3.49 -22.21
C PRO A 102 -10.01 -3.93 -20.76
N GLU A 103 -11.25 -4.18 -20.38
CA GLU A 103 -11.65 -4.55 -19.02
C GLU A 103 -11.09 -5.93 -18.63
N ARG A 104 -11.10 -6.89 -19.55
CA ARG A 104 -10.47 -8.19 -19.32
C ARG A 104 -8.96 -8.09 -19.13
N LYS A 105 -8.31 -7.13 -19.80
CA LYS A 105 -6.88 -6.86 -19.59
C LYS A 105 -6.65 -6.29 -18.19
N ARG A 106 -7.51 -5.40 -17.73
CA ARG A 106 -7.53 -4.89 -16.34
C ARG A 106 -7.54 -6.01 -15.31
N PHE A 107 -8.49 -6.95 -15.45
CA PHE A 107 -8.57 -8.10 -14.56
C PHE A 107 -7.25 -8.92 -14.53
N THR A 108 -6.67 -9.19 -15.69
CA THR A 108 -5.39 -9.92 -15.77
C THR A 108 -4.26 -9.17 -15.08
N THR A 109 -4.18 -7.86 -15.28
CA THR A 109 -3.17 -7.02 -14.65
C THR A 109 -3.39 -6.95 -13.14
N PHE A 110 -4.64 -6.78 -12.70
CA PHE A 110 -5.01 -6.81 -11.28
C PHE A 110 -4.53 -8.09 -10.61
N ASN A 111 -4.86 -9.25 -11.18
CA ASN A 111 -4.45 -10.54 -10.61
C ASN A 111 -2.93 -10.67 -10.52
N GLN A 112 -2.18 -10.24 -11.52
CA GLN A 112 -0.73 -10.27 -11.47
C GLN A 112 -0.19 -9.42 -10.31
N HIS A 113 -0.73 -8.22 -10.14
CA HIS A 113 -0.29 -7.33 -9.07
C HIS A 113 -0.71 -7.82 -7.69
N MET A 114 -1.94 -8.30 -7.55
CA MET A 114 -2.41 -8.87 -6.28
C MET A 114 -1.59 -10.09 -5.87
N PHE A 115 -1.22 -10.92 -6.83
CA PHE A 115 -0.33 -12.07 -6.61
C PHE A 115 1.06 -11.61 -6.15
N ASN A 116 1.63 -10.61 -6.84
CA ASN A 116 2.95 -10.10 -6.54
C ASN A 116 3.03 -9.36 -5.20
N THR A 117 1.95 -8.68 -4.80
CA THR A 117 1.89 -7.97 -3.51
C THR A 117 1.47 -8.85 -2.34
N GLY A 118 1.09 -10.12 -2.59
CA GLY A 118 0.60 -11.04 -1.56
C GLY A 118 -0.76 -10.68 -0.96
N VAL A 119 -1.33 -9.52 -1.27
CA VAL A 119 -2.60 -9.06 -0.68
C VAL A 119 -3.76 -10.00 -0.99
N ALA A 120 -3.84 -10.54 -2.22
CA ALA A 120 -4.90 -11.46 -2.62
C ALA A 120 -4.73 -12.86 -2.02
N LEU A 121 -3.51 -13.23 -1.64
CA LEU A 121 -3.16 -14.57 -1.16
C LEU A 121 -3.09 -14.64 0.37
N ASP A 122 -2.98 -13.50 1.04
CA ASP A 122 -3.00 -13.46 2.50
C ASP A 122 -4.45 -13.46 3.01
N GLY A 123 -5.03 -14.67 3.10
CA GLY A 123 -6.39 -14.87 3.63
C GLY A 123 -6.54 -14.34 5.06
N ARG A 124 -5.46 -14.36 5.86
CA ARG A 124 -5.42 -13.80 7.20
C ARG A 124 -5.65 -12.28 7.15
N LEU A 125 -4.93 -11.59 6.27
CA LEU A 125 -5.04 -10.15 6.10
C LEU A 125 -6.45 -9.76 5.66
N VAL A 126 -6.98 -10.41 4.63
CA VAL A 126 -8.31 -10.11 4.09
C VAL A 126 -9.42 -10.45 5.08
N THR A 127 -9.29 -11.56 5.81
CA THR A 127 -10.30 -12.00 6.78
C THR A 127 -10.29 -11.14 8.04
N SER A 128 -9.10 -10.74 8.51
CA SER A 128 -8.94 -9.96 9.74
C SER A 128 -9.12 -8.46 9.55
N HIS A 129 -8.86 -7.96 8.33
CA HIS A 129 -8.81 -6.54 8.01
C HIS A 129 -9.47 -6.22 6.66
N PRO A 130 -10.78 -6.46 6.51
CA PRO A 130 -11.50 -6.18 5.27
C PRO A 130 -11.48 -4.70 4.87
N GLU A 131 -11.26 -3.80 5.82
CA GLU A 131 -11.12 -2.36 5.60
C GLU A 131 -9.95 -1.97 4.70
N LEU A 132 -8.95 -2.82 4.52
CA LEU A 132 -7.89 -2.59 3.55
C LEU A 132 -8.41 -2.37 2.12
N LEU A 133 -9.62 -2.84 1.85
CA LEU A 133 -10.24 -2.79 0.54
C LEU A 133 -11.28 -1.69 0.40
N GLN A 134 -12.13 -1.52 1.41
CA GLN A 134 -13.31 -0.65 1.34
C GLN A 134 -13.17 0.64 2.17
N GLY A 135 -12.07 0.82 2.86
CA GLY A 135 -11.87 1.88 3.82
C GLY A 135 -11.74 1.34 5.25
N TRP A 136 -11.38 2.23 6.17
CA TRP A 136 -11.11 1.85 7.53
C TRP A 136 -12.40 1.83 8.34
N THR A 137 -12.82 0.64 8.79
CA THR A 137 -13.87 0.51 9.79
C THR A 137 -13.24 0.43 11.18
N PRO A 138 -13.91 0.90 12.24
CA PRO A 138 -13.44 0.70 13.61
C PRO A 138 -13.28 -0.80 13.89
N ILE A 139 -12.07 -1.24 14.20
CA ILE A 139 -11.82 -2.62 14.69
C ILE A 139 -11.90 -2.56 16.21
N GLU A 140 -12.76 -3.39 16.81
CA GLU A 140 -12.70 -3.63 18.24
C GLU A 140 -11.33 -4.27 18.56
N ARG A 141 -10.52 -3.58 19.37
CA ARG A 141 -9.22 -4.10 19.76
C ARG A 141 -9.38 -5.32 20.67
N ALA A 142 -8.77 -6.42 20.29
CA ALA A 142 -8.30 -7.37 21.27
C ALA A 142 -7.31 -6.63 22.19
N ALA A 143 -7.39 -6.78 23.50
CA ALA A 143 -6.68 -6.08 24.56
C ALA A 143 -5.57 -5.07 24.17
N PRO A 144 -5.55 -3.86 24.74
CA PRO A 144 -4.53 -2.89 24.41
C PRO A 144 -3.14 -3.49 24.66
N PRO A 145 -2.14 -3.20 23.80
CA PRO A 145 -0.75 -3.57 24.05
C PRO A 145 -0.27 -2.98 25.38
N ALA A 146 0.72 -3.63 26.00
CA ALA A 146 1.29 -3.12 27.25
C ALA A 146 1.72 -1.67 27.08
N PRO A 147 1.48 -0.80 28.10
CA PRO A 147 1.91 0.59 28.06
C PRO A 147 3.43 0.66 27.82
N LEU A 148 3.86 1.58 26.96
CA LEU A 148 5.28 1.90 26.84
C LEU A 148 5.82 2.40 28.19
N ALA A 149 7.00 1.95 28.56
CA ALA A 149 7.67 2.34 29.84
C ALA A 149 7.92 3.87 29.92
N SER A 150 8.08 4.51 28.78
CA SER A 150 8.10 5.97 28.61
C SER A 150 7.41 6.31 27.28
N THR A 151 6.82 7.52 27.19
CA THR A 151 6.22 8.00 25.95
C THR A 151 7.28 8.75 25.14
N PRO A 152 7.87 8.16 24.11
CA PRO A 152 8.82 8.87 23.26
C PRO A 152 8.09 9.93 22.43
N ALA A 153 8.79 11.02 22.11
CA ALA A 153 8.28 12.02 21.19
C ALA A 153 8.22 11.43 19.77
N VAL A 154 7.01 11.21 19.28
CA VAL A 154 6.74 10.64 17.95
C VAL A 154 6.09 11.69 17.07
N ALA A 155 6.57 11.85 15.82
CA ALA A 155 5.88 12.58 14.78
C ALA A 155 5.34 11.64 13.71
N ILE A 156 4.12 11.90 13.24
CA ILE A 156 3.62 11.33 11.99
C ILE A 156 3.59 12.44 10.95
N VAL A 157 4.38 12.29 9.89
CA VAL A 157 4.44 13.21 8.75
C VAL A 157 3.64 12.61 7.60
N ALA A 158 2.49 13.20 7.31
CA ALA A 158 1.58 12.74 6.27
C ALA A 158 1.55 13.73 5.10
N HIS A 159 2.07 13.34 3.91
CA HIS A 159 1.89 14.14 2.71
C HIS A 159 0.57 13.80 2.01
N VAL A 160 -0.34 14.77 1.87
CA VAL A 160 -1.65 14.58 1.26
C VAL A 160 -1.85 15.56 0.10
N TYR A 161 -1.62 15.07 -1.12
CA TYR A 161 -1.90 15.82 -2.35
C TYR A 161 -3.35 15.62 -2.81
N TYR A 162 -3.86 14.39 -2.73
CA TYR A 162 -5.22 14.02 -3.12
C TYR A 162 -6.13 14.01 -1.89
N GLU A 163 -7.05 14.97 -1.80
CA GLU A 163 -7.94 15.18 -0.64
C GLU A 163 -8.76 13.92 -0.29
N ASP A 164 -9.19 13.17 -1.30
CA ASP A 164 -9.96 11.93 -1.15
C ASP A 164 -9.16 10.75 -0.55
N THR A 165 -7.85 10.91 -0.32
CA THR A 165 -7.04 9.93 0.40
C THR A 165 -6.98 10.19 1.91
N TRP A 166 -7.38 11.39 2.36
CA TRP A 166 -7.38 11.77 3.76
C TRP A 166 -8.23 10.85 4.65
N PRO A 167 -9.46 10.46 4.27
CA PRO A 167 -10.27 9.57 5.11
C PRO A 167 -9.58 8.24 5.45
N ASP A 168 -8.84 7.64 4.52
CA ASP A 168 -8.05 6.41 4.77
C ASP A 168 -6.99 6.68 5.85
N ILE A 169 -6.23 7.78 5.71
CA ILE A 169 -5.17 8.16 6.65
C ILE A 169 -5.76 8.50 8.02
N ALA A 170 -6.74 9.40 8.06
CA ALA A 170 -7.38 9.83 9.30
C ALA A 170 -8.02 8.65 10.06
N GLY A 171 -8.66 7.74 9.33
CA GLY A 171 -9.26 6.54 9.91
C GLY A 171 -8.24 5.64 10.61
N VAL A 172 -7.02 5.53 10.11
CA VAL A 172 -5.91 4.83 10.77
C VAL A 172 -5.42 5.61 11.97
N LEU A 173 -5.11 6.90 11.80
CA LEU A 173 -4.51 7.72 12.86
C LEU A 173 -5.39 7.85 14.09
N LYS A 174 -6.72 7.93 13.93
CA LYS A 174 -7.68 7.99 15.05
C LYS A 174 -7.68 6.74 15.93
N ARG A 175 -7.10 5.64 15.46
CA ARG A 175 -7.08 4.35 16.16
C ARG A 175 -5.73 3.98 16.75
N LEU A 176 -4.71 4.81 16.56
CA LEU A 176 -3.40 4.55 17.11
C LEU A 176 -3.42 4.61 18.64
N GLY A 177 -2.75 3.66 19.27
CA GLY A 177 -2.64 3.59 20.73
C GLY A 177 -1.43 4.30 21.31
N ILE A 178 -0.61 4.91 20.47
CA ILE A 178 0.53 5.73 20.90
C ILE A 178 0.20 7.22 20.76
N PRO A 179 0.71 8.09 21.63
CA PRO A 179 0.66 9.52 21.43
C PRO A 179 1.63 9.95 20.32
N PHE A 180 1.22 10.93 19.53
CA PHE A 180 2.01 11.47 18.45
C PHE A 180 1.62 12.92 18.13
N ASP A 181 2.56 13.67 17.58
CA ASP A 181 2.29 14.92 16.90
C ASP A 181 2.04 14.64 15.41
N LEU A 182 1.02 15.28 14.85
CA LEU A 182 0.68 15.13 13.43
C LEU A 182 1.13 16.36 12.64
N ILE A 183 1.96 16.12 11.62
CA ILE A 183 2.36 17.13 10.64
C ILE A 183 1.80 16.72 9.29
N VAL A 184 0.88 17.50 8.73
CA VAL A 184 0.34 17.25 7.40
C VAL A 184 0.93 18.24 6.42
N THR A 185 1.60 17.71 5.37
CA THR A 185 2.09 18.54 4.27
C THR A 185 1.16 18.43 3.08
N THR A 186 0.87 19.55 2.42
CA THR A 186 0.00 19.61 1.23
C THR A 186 0.42 20.74 0.29
N THR A 187 -0.28 20.89 -0.82
CA THR A 187 -0.03 21.95 -1.82
C THR A 187 -1.08 23.06 -1.72
N PRO A 188 -0.83 24.26 -2.26
CA PRO A 188 -1.81 25.35 -2.27
C PRO A 188 -3.14 24.93 -2.93
N GLY A 189 -4.25 25.56 -2.51
CA GLY A 189 -5.58 25.31 -3.04
C GLY A 189 -6.25 24.02 -2.52
N ARG A 190 -5.83 23.54 -1.35
CA ARG A 190 -6.38 22.35 -0.67
C ARG A 190 -7.13 22.73 0.63
N ASP A 191 -7.90 23.81 0.59
CA ASP A 191 -8.55 24.37 1.79
C ASP A 191 -9.50 23.36 2.45
N ARG A 192 -10.23 22.57 1.65
CA ARG A 192 -11.12 21.50 2.16
C ARG A 192 -10.35 20.42 2.93
N LEU A 193 -9.13 20.08 2.47
CA LEU A 193 -8.26 19.16 3.19
C LEU A 193 -7.79 19.77 4.49
N VAL A 194 -7.36 21.04 4.49
CA VAL A 194 -6.91 21.75 5.69
C VAL A 194 -8.03 21.75 6.73
N ASP A 195 -9.25 22.11 6.34
CA ASP A 195 -10.43 22.10 7.21
C ASP A 195 -10.71 20.68 7.76
N ALA A 196 -10.56 19.66 6.93
CA ALA A 196 -10.77 18.28 7.35
C ALA A 196 -9.70 17.82 8.34
N VAL A 197 -8.43 18.17 8.12
CA VAL A 197 -7.32 17.85 9.02
C VAL A 197 -7.54 18.50 10.38
N VAL A 198 -7.81 19.80 10.42
CA VAL A 198 -8.01 20.55 11.69
C VAL A 198 -9.25 20.04 12.43
N ARG A 199 -10.32 19.70 11.72
CA ARG A 199 -11.52 19.10 12.34
C ARG A 199 -11.21 17.72 12.95
N ASP A 200 -10.47 16.88 12.23
CA ASP A 200 -10.19 15.50 12.65
C ASP A 200 -9.10 15.42 13.72
N PHE A 201 -8.14 16.36 13.68
CA PHE A 201 -6.99 16.47 14.58
C PHE A 201 -6.71 17.95 14.90
N PRO A 202 -7.37 18.54 15.91
CA PRO A 202 -7.24 19.97 16.22
C PRO A 202 -5.82 20.44 16.57
N GLY A 203 -4.94 19.49 17.00
CA GLY A 203 -3.53 19.76 17.29
C GLY A 203 -2.58 19.54 16.12
N ALA A 204 -3.09 19.18 14.94
CA ALA A 204 -2.23 18.92 13.78
C ALA A 204 -1.61 20.22 13.24
N GLU A 205 -0.34 20.13 12.88
CA GLU A 205 0.35 21.16 12.13
C GLU A 205 0.14 20.94 10.62
N VAL A 206 -0.40 21.93 9.90
CA VAL A 206 -0.57 21.85 8.44
C VAL A 206 0.46 22.77 7.77
N VAL A 207 1.28 22.17 6.89
CA VAL A 207 2.35 22.85 6.15
C VAL A 207 2.01 22.85 4.67
N VAL A 208 1.75 24.03 4.11
CA VAL A 208 1.47 24.20 2.68
C VAL A 208 2.80 24.45 1.96
N THR A 209 3.13 23.59 0.99
CA THR A 209 4.37 23.67 0.22
C THR A 209 4.08 23.68 -1.29
N GLU A 210 5.03 24.18 -2.07
CA GLU A 210 4.92 24.10 -3.53
C GLU A 210 4.81 22.66 -4.03
N ASN A 211 4.12 22.45 -5.15
CA ASN A 211 3.99 21.13 -5.78
C ASN A 211 5.29 20.76 -6.53
N ARG A 212 6.30 20.33 -5.78
CA ARG A 212 7.59 19.87 -6.30
C ARG A 212 8.04 18.64 -5.54
N GLY A 213 8.65 17.67 -6.24
CA GLY A 213 9.23 16.49 -5.63
C GLY A 213 8.24 15.61 -4.86
N ARG A 214 6.94 15.74 -5.15
CA ARG A 214 5.84 14.91 -4.61
C ARG A 214 5.82 14.88 -3.07
N ASP A 215 5.85 13.69 -2.48
CA ASP A 215 5.90 13.48 -1.03
C ASP A 215 7.31 13.55 -0.44
N ILE A 216 8.34 13.57 -1.30
CA ILE A 216 9.74 13.53 -0.86
C ILE A 216 10.24 14.90 -0.47
N ARG A 217 10.12 15.90 -1.35
CA ARG A 217 10.57 17.26 -1.04
C ARG A 217 9.89 17.83 0.22
N PRO A 218 8.56 17.77 0.39
CA PRO A 218 7.94 18.28 1.63
C PRO A 218 8.48 17.63 2.89
N PHE A 219 8.84 16.35 2.85
CA PHE A 219 9.48 15.68 3.97
C PHE A 219 10.92 16.17 4.18
N LEU A 220 11.70 16.34 3.11
CA LEU A 220 13.05 16.88 3.20
C LEU A 220 13.07 18.33 3.69
N ASP A 221 12.09 19.16 3.30
CA ASP A 221 11.96 20.53 3.84
C ASP A 221 11.83 20.51 5.38
N LEU A 222 11.05 19.58 5.95
CA LEU A 222 10.92 19.41 7.40
C LEU A 222 12.21 18.88 8.02
N LEU A 223 12.86 17.92 7.38
CA LEU A 223 14.11 17.32 7.86
C LEU A 223 15.25 18.35 7.83
N GLU A 224 15.45 19.04 6.71
CA GLU A 224 16.53 20.00 6.50
C GLU A 224 16.37 21.28 7.34
N SER A 225 15.14 21.68 7.65
CA SER A 225 14.87 22.82 8.54
C SER A 225 15.02 22.50 10.03
N GLY A 226 15.29 21.23 10.41
CA GLY A 226 15.43 20.82 11.80
C GLY A 226 14.11 20.67 12.56
N ARG A 227 12.96 20.77 11.89
CA ARG A 227 11.64 20.64 12.54
C ARG A 227 11.40 19.24 13.10
N LEU A 228 12.12 18.23 12.61
CA LEU A 228 12.01 16.86 13.08
C LEU A 228 12.98 16.52 14.21
N ASP A 229 13.94 17.38 14.55
CA ASP A 229 15.02 17.10 15.51
C ASP A 229 14.53 16.86 16.96
N ARG A 230 13.35 17.38 17.30
CA ARG A 230 12.74 17.20 18.64
C ARG A 230 12.10 15.83 18.84
N TYR A 231 11.94 15.03 17.78
CA TYR A 231 11.29 13.73 17.85
C TYR A 231 12.31 12.61 17.89
N ARG A 232 12.02 11.60 18.69
CA ARG A 232 12.82 10.36 18.70
C ARG A 232 12.53 9.48 17.50
N TYR A 233 11.26 9.46 17.05
CA TYR A 233 10.81 8.66 15.91
C TYR A 233 9.89 9.47 15.04
N VAL A 234 10.05 9.26 13.74
CA VAL A 234 9.22 9.89 12.70
C VAL A 234 8.64 8.81 11.82
N CYS A 235 7.31 8.81 11.64
CA CYS A 235 6.64 7.99 10.66
C CYS A 235 6.30 8.83 9.44
N LYS A 236 6.89 8.51 8.30
CA LYS A 236 6.59 9.15 7.01
C LYS A 236 5.55 8.33 6.25
N ILE A 237 4.42 8.96 5.94
CA ILE A 237 3.33 8.37 5.12
C ILE A 237 2.82 9.36 4.08
N HIS A 238 2.09 8.87 3.09
CA HIS A 238 1.47 9.76 2.10
C HIS A 238 0.23 9.19 1.42
N GLY A 239 -0.58 10.08 0.82
CA GLY A 239 -1.77 9.77 0.06
C GLY A 239 -1.45 9.26 -1.36
N LYS A 240 -0.83 8.07 -1.48
CA LYS A 240 -0.46 7.49 -2.78
C LYS A 240 -1.67 7.22 -3.66
N LYS A 241 -1.64 7.71 -4.89
CA LYS A 241 -2.49 7.31 -6.01
C LYS A 241 -1.66 6.96 -7.23
N SER A 242 -2.13 6.02 -8.05
CA SER A 242 -1.52 5.72 -9.34
C SER A 242 -2.22 6.50 -10.44
N ASN A 243 -1.48 7.30 -11.20
CA ASN A 243 -1.99 8.21 -12.25
C ASN A 243 -1.68 7.71 -13.67
N ASP A 244 -1.69 6.42 -13.91
CA ASP A 244 -1.39 5.82 -15.21
C ASP A 244 -2.57 5.82 -16.20
N GLY A 245 -3.29 6.95 -16.26
CA GLY A 245 -4.40 7.16 -17.18
C GLY A 245 -5.63 6.31 -16.88
N GLY A 246 -5.86 5.96 -15.61
CA GLY A 246 -7.04 5.21 -15.15
C GLY A 246 -6.96 3.70 -15.39
N ARG A 247 -5.85 3.18 -15.93
CA ARG A 247 -5.70 1.74 -16.19
C ARG A 247 -5.48 0.91 -14.94
N ILE A 248 -4.86 1.48 -13.90
CA ILE A 248 -4.47 0.79 -12.66
C ILE A 248 -4.71 1.68 -11.43
N SER A 249 -5.74 2.53 -11.44
CA SER A 249 -6.02 3.50 -10.36
C SER A 249 -6.15 2.87 -8.97
N TYR A 250 -6.69 1.64 -8.89
CA TYR A 250 -6.84 0.89 -7.65
C TYR A 250 -5.51 0.42 -7.04
N LEU A 251 -4.44 0.25 -7.84
CA LEU A 251 -3.15 -0.18 -7.30
C LEU A 251 -2.57 0.81 -6.31
N GLY A 252 -2.68 2.10 -6.58
CA GLY A 252 -2.23 3.12 -5.65
C GLY A 252 -2.98 3.06 -4.32
N ALA A 253 -4.29 2.78 -4.36
CA ALA A 253 -5.09 2.62 -3.17
C ALA A 253 -4.70 1.36 -2.36
N LEU A 254 -4.53 0.23 -3.04
CA LEU A 254 -4.08 -1.01 -2.38
C LEU A 254 -2.69 -0.86 -1.79
N TRP A 255 -1.75 -0.28 -2.54
CA TRP A 255 -0.40 -0.01 -2.06
C TRP A 255 -0.42 0.88 -0.82
N ARG A 256 -1.14 2.00 -0.87
CA ARG A 256 -1.30 2.90 0.28
C ARG A 256 -1.85 2.17 1.50
N ARG A 257 -2.97 1.45 1.34
CA ARG A 257 -3.62 0.74 2.43
C ARG A 257 -2.74 -0.36 3.01
N ARG A 258 -2.04 -1.13 2.17
CA ARG A 258 -1.09 -2.14 2.63
C ARG A 258 0.07 -1.51 3.39
N SER A 259 0.68 -0.43 2.90
CA SER A 259 1.74 0.27 3.63
C SER A 259 1.25 0.85 4.96
N LEU A 260 0.04 1.44 4.98
CA LEU A 260 -0.58 1.90 6.23
C LEU A 260 -0.86 0.74 7.20
N PHE A 261 -1.27 -0.43 6.69
CA PHE A 261 -1.46 -1.60 7.52
C PHE A 261 -0.14 -2.08 8.13
N ASP A 262 0.89 -2.23 7.32
CA ASP A 262 2.20 -2.72 7.74
C ASP A 262 2.87 -1.79 8.77
N LEU A 263 2.57 -0.48 8.73
CA LEU A 263 3.25 0.52 9.56
C LEU A 263 2.42 1.06 10.73
N LEU A 264 1.07 1.05 10.63
CA LEU A 264 0.21 1.78 11.56
C LEU A 264 -1.08 1.04 11.92
N ALA A 265 -1.75 0.41 10.95
CA ALA A 265 -3.11 -0.08 11.12
C ALA A 265 -3.18 -1.56 11.55
N GLY A 266 -2.10 -2.30 11.44
CA GLY A 266 -2.01 -3.67 11.96
C GLY A 266 -2.21 -3.69 13.48
N PRO A 267 -2.71 -4.80 14.04
CA PRO A 267 -3.03 -4.87 15.47
C PRO A 267 -1.80 -4.64 16.35
N GLY A 268 -1.73 -3.48 17.02
CA GLY A 268 -0.61 -3.13 17.91
C GLY A 268 0.72 -2.87 17.21
N ILE A 269 0.72 -2.72 15.87
CA ILE A 269 1.99 -2.64 15.11
C ILE A 269 2.74 -1.33 15.37
N ALA A 270 2.05 -0.21 15.53
CA ALA A 270 2.71 1.07 15.82
C ALA A 270 3.45 1.02 17.16
N GLU A 271 2.83 0.41 18.16
CA GLU A 271 3.41 0.15 19.48
C GLU A 271 4.61 -0.80 19.38
N ALA A 272 4.48 -1.89 18.59
CA ALA A 272 5.57 -2.86 18.38
C ALA A 272 6.76 -2.23 17.65
N ILE A 273 6.53 -1.33 16.70
CA ILE A 273 7.58 -0.59 16.00
C ILE A 273 8.34 0.32 16.97
N VAL A 274 7.62 1.07 17.80
CA VAL A 274 8.27 1.93 18.83
C VAL A 274 9.06 1.06 19.81
N GLN A 275 8.49 -0.05 20.28
CA GLN A 275 9.20 -0.99 21.15
C GLN A 275 10.45 -1.57 20.49
N ALA A 276 10.41 -1.91 19.19
CA ALA A 276 11.57 -2.41 18.47
C ALA A 276 12.70 -1.37 18.41
N PHE A 277 12.38 -0.11 18.17
CA PHE A 277 13.37 0.98 18.26
C PHE A 277 13.95 1.15 19.69
N GLU A 278 13.11 1.05 20.72
CA GLU A 278 13.59 1.16 22.11
C GLU A 278 14.47 -0.04 22.51
N ALA A 279 14.12 -1.24 22.07
CA ALA A 279 14.84 -2.46 22.37
C ALA A 279 16.20 -2.56 21.63
N ASP A 280 16.27 -2.02 20.41
CA ASP A 280 17.50 -2.06 19.60
C ASP A 280 17.85 -0.64 19.08
N PRO A 281 18.78 0.05 19.77
CA PRO A 281 19.24 1.36 19.32
C PRO A 281 19.96 1.37 17.97
N SER A 282 20.40 0.23 17.49
CA SER A 282 21.03 0.13 16.16
C SER A 282 20.05 0.21 14.99
N VAL A 283 18.76 -0.01 15.21
CA VAL A 283 17.75 0.11 14.16
C VAL A 283 17.46 1.59 13.86
N GLY A 284 17.68 2.00 12.62
CA GLY A 284 17.46 3.38 12.16
C GLY A 284 16.18 3.58 11.36
N ILE A 285 15.79 2.57 10.56
CA ILE A 285 14.56 2.61 9.74
C ILE A 285 13.81 1.29 9.88
N ILE A 286 12.47 1.38 9.98
CA ILE A 286 11.55 0.25 9.88
C ILE A 286 10.54 0.53 8.78
N GLY A 287 10.52 -0.31 7.73
CA GLY A 287 9.65 -0.14 6.57
C GLY A 287 8.75 -1.34 6.31
N PRO A 288 7.80 -1.21 5.36
CA PRO A 288 6.88 -2.30 5.02
C PRO A 288 7.62 -3.40 4.26
N ARG A 289 7.67 -4.60 4.84
CA ARG A 289 8.34 -5.79 4.25
C ARG A 289 7.87 -6.06 2.82
N THR A 290 6.57 -5.93 2.59
CA THR A 290 5.93 -6.15 1.28
C THR A 290 6.52 -5.27 0.17
N PHE A 291 7.00 -4.09 0.51
CA PHE A 291 7.53 -3.12 -0.44
C PHE A 291 9.04 -2.88 -0.32
N ARG A 292 9.76 -3.75 0.37
CA ARG A 292 11.22 -3.72 0.36
C ARG A 292 11.75 -4.26 -0.95
N LEU A 293 12.55 -3.47 -1.66
CA LEU A 293 13.06 -3.71 -3.01
C LEU A 293 14.59 -3.62 -3.04
N PRO A 294 15.25 -4.45 -3.85
CA PRO A 294 14.73 -5.51 -4.71
C PRO A 294 14.12 -6.70 -3.95
N SER A 295 13.22 -7.42 -4.61
CA SER A 295 12.58 -8.62 -4.09
C SER A 295 12.49 -9.70 -5.18
N GLU A 296 12.01 -10.89 -4.83
CA GLU A 296 11.76 -11.96 -5.81
C GLU A 296 10.77 -11.54 -6.90
N THR A 297 9.78 -10.73 -6.53
CA THR A 297 8.73 -10.25 -7.46
C THR A 297 9.11 -8.97 -8.19
N SER A 298 10.12 -8.25 -7.70
CA SER A 298 10.67 -7.05 -8.33
C SER A 298 12.20 -7.11 -8.29
N PRO A 299 12.83 -7.79 -9.25
CA PRO A 299 14.28 -8.00 -9.28
C PRO A 299 15.10 -6.71 -9.37
N LEU A 300 16.41 -6.84 -9.21
CA LEU A 300 17.35 -5.72 -9.11
C LEU A 300 17.23 -4.72 -10.27
N GLU A 301 17.32 -5.18 -11.50
CA GLU A 301 17.31 -4.28 -12.67
C GLU A 301 16.01 -3.46 -12.82
N PRO A 302 14.81 -4.05 -12.74
CA PRO A 302 13.56 -3.28 -12.69
C PRO A 302 13.48 -2.30 -11.51
N SER A 303 14.06 -2.66 -10.35
CA SER A 303 14.04 -1.80 -9.16
C SER A 303 14.90 -0.54 -9.30
N TRP A 304 15.93 -0.56 -10.14
CA TRP A 304 16.69 0.64 -10.49
C TRP A 304 15.86 1.64 -11.29
N GLY A 305 15.00 1.17 -12.18
CA GLY A 305 14.33 2.03 -13.14
C GLY A 305 15.33 2.86 -13.95
N LYS A 306 15.01 4.13 -14.20
CA LYS A 306 15.86 5.08 -14.90
C LYS A 306 16.76 5.92 -13.98
N THR A 307 16.82 5.59 -12.69
CA THR A 307 17.44 6.46 -11.67
C THR A 307 18.86 6.11 -11.31
N ARG A 308 19.39 4.95 -11.76
CA ARG A 308 20.71 4.43 -11.37
C ARG A 308 21.84 5.46 -11.39
N PRO A 309 22.05 6.24 -12.48
CA PRO A 309 23.15 7.22 -12.50
C PRO A 309 23.01 8.30 -11.42
N LYS A 310 21.77 8.80 -11.22
CA LYS A 310 21.50 9.84 -10.24
C LYS A 310 21.60 9.31 -8.80
N VAL A 311 21.15 8.08 -8.54
CA VAL A 311 21.30 7.42 -7.24
C VAL A 311 22.77 7.27 -6.87
N LEU A 312 23.60 6.76 -7.80
CA LEU A 312 25.04 6.58 -7.56
C LEU A 312 25.77 7.93 -7.37
N GLU A 313 25.38 8.97 -8.13
CA GLU A 313 25.91 10.33 -7.93
C GLU A 313 25.63 10.85 -6.51
N LEU A 314 24.39 10.68 -6.04
CA LEU A 314 23.98 11.16 -4.71
C LEU A 314 24.57 10.30 -3.60
N ALA A 315 24.65 8.97 -3.80
CA ALA A 315 25.29 8.05 -2.85
C ALA A 315 26.80 8.39 -2.68
N ALA A 316 27.50 8.73 -3.77
CA ALA A 316 28.89 9.17 -3.70
C ALA A 316 29.05 10.44 -2.86
N LYS A 317 28.07 11.37 -2.89
CA LYS A 317 28.08 12.56 -2.00
C LYS A 317 27.84 12.21 -0.53
N MET A 318 27.23 11.06 -0.24
CA MET A 318 27.11 10.50 1.12
C MET A 318 28.33 9.63 1.50
N GLY A 319 29.34 9.52 0.65
CA GLY A 319 30.56 8.75 0.90
C GLY A 319 30.49 7.28 0.48
N VAL A 320 29.49 6.85 -0.30
CA VAL A 320 29.34 5.47 -0.78
C VAL A 320 29.86 5.34 -2.21
N ALA A 321 30.90 4.57 -2.44
CA ALA A 321 31.41 4.31 -3.77
C ALA A 321 30.43 3.48 -4.61
N ALA A 322 30.46 3.63 -5.95
CA ALA A 322 29.49 3.01 -6.83
C ALA A 322 29.55 1.47 -6.83
N ASP A 323 30.72 0.90 -6.59
CA ASP A 323 30.99 -0.55 -6.45
C ASP A 323 30.61 -1.08 -5.06
N GLU A 324 30.49 -0.22 -4.07
CA GLU A 324 30.02 -0.54 -2.71
C GLU A 324 28.52 -0.34 -2.52
N PHE A 325 27.86 0.32 -3.48
CA PHE A 325 26.43 0.63 -3.36
C PHE A 325 25.57 -0.59 -3.59
N HIS A 326 24.76 -0.93 -2.58
CA HIS A 326 23.73 -1.95 -2.65
C HIS A 326 22.34 -1.31 -2.67
N LEU A 327 21.56 -1.58 -3.74
CA LEU A 327 20.19 -1.12 -3.82
C LEU A 327 19.33 -1.91 -2.85
N ASP A 328 18.79 -1.21 -1.85
CA ASP A 328 17.85 -1.75 -0.88
C ASP A 328 16.99 -0.58 -0.39
N PHE A 329 15.68 -0.58 -0.65
CA PHE A 329 14.80 0.54 -0.30
C PHE A 329 13.35 0.10 -0.13
N TYR A 330 12.55 0.93 0.54
CA TYR A 330 11.12 0.73 0.67
C TYR A 330 10.38 1.51 -0.43
N GLY A 331 9.86 0.80 -1.44
CA GLY A 331 9.11 1.40 -2.53
C GLY A 331 7.87 2.13 -2.02
N GLY A 332 7.68 3.37 -2.49
CA GLY A 332 6.61 4.25 -2.04
C GLY A 332 6.95 5.10 -0.82
N THR A 333 8.18 5.07 -0.31
CA THR A 333 8.70 6.00 0.71
C THR A 333 7.85 6.18 1.97
N MET A 334 7.18 5.11 2.42
CA MET A 334 6.49 5.08 3.71
C MET A 334 7.30 4.22 4.68
N PHE A 335 7.66 4.76 5.83
CA PHE A 335 8.53 4.09 6.81
C PHE A 335 8.51 4.84 8.15
N TRP A 336 9.02 4.19 9.18
CA TRP A 336 9.43 4.81 10.44
C TRP A 336 10.94 4.98 10.45
N ALA A 337 11.42 6.08 11.04
CA ALA A 337 12.84 6.35 11.15
C ALA A 337 13.20 7.07 12.43
N ARG A 338 14.46 6.90 12.86
CA ARG A 338 15.14 7.87 13.73
C ARG A 338 15.57 9.06 12.87
N PRO A 339 15.33 10.32 13.26
CA PRO A 339 15.84 11.48 12.49
C PRO A 339 17.34 11.41 12.23
N GLU A 340 18.12 10.90 13.19
CA GLU A 340 19.58 10.76 13.09
C GLU A 340 20.00 9.80 11.96
N ALA A 341 19.22 8.78 11.68
CA ALA A 341 19.46 7.85 10.59
C ALA A 341 19.34 8.52 9.20
N LEU A 342 18.67 9.67 9.15
CA LEU A 342 18.48 10.43 7.90
C LEU A 342 19.48 11.60 7.76
N GLN A 343 20.45 11.73 8.69
CA GLN A 343 21.40 12.84 8.68
C GLN A 343 22.25 12.90 7.39
N PRO A 344 22.82 11.79 6.86
CA PRO A 344 23.57 11.84 5.60
C PRO A 344 22.76 12.36 4.41
N LEU A 345 21.47 12.00 4.34
CA LEU A 345 20.57 12.51 3.30
C LEU A 345 20.20 13.98 3.52
N ARG A 346 19.98 14.41 4.78
CA ARG A 346 19.75 15.78 5.16
C ARG A 346 20.90 16.71 4.74
N ASP A 347 22.15 16.24 4.89
CA ASP A 347 23.35 17.02 4.59
C ASP A 347 23.51 17.28 3.09
N LEU A 348 22.87 16.50 2.22
CA LEU A 348 22.83 16.75 0.78
C LEU A 348 22.04 18.01 0.39
N ARG A 349 21.17 18.52 1.26
CA ARG A 349 20.36 19.74 1.04
C ARG A 349 19.57 19.69 -0.27
N LEU A 350 18.90 18.57 -0.54
CA LEU A 350 18.23 18.32 -1.81
C LEU A 350 16.90 19.06 -1.96
N ALA A 351 16.27 19.54 -0.89
CA ALA A 351 14.93 20.14 -0.94
C ALA A 351 14.83 21.29 -1.96
N SER A 352 15.87 22.13 -2.07
CA SER A 352 15.94 23.24 -3.04
C SER A 352 16.21 22.80 -4.49
N ALA A 353 16.67 21.56 -4.71
CA ALA A 353 17.08 21.06 -6.03
C ALA A 353 15.92 20.43 -6.84
N PHE A 354 14.75 20.23 -6.24
CA PHE A 354 13.61 19.64 -6.93
C PHE A 354 13.03 20.60 -7.96
N PRO A 355 12.90 20.17 -9.23
CA PRO A 355 12.24 20.97 -10.27
C PRO A 355 10.73 21.04 -10.02
N GLU A 356 10.04 21.88 -10.79
CA GLU A 356 8.58 21.85 -10.86
C GLU A 356 8.09 20.46 -11.28
N GLU A 357 6.92 20.06 -10.76
CA GLU A 357 6.34 18.74 -11.07
C GLU A 357 6.07 18.60 -12.58
N GLN A 358 6.68 17.62 -13.20
CA GLN A 358 6.59 17.34 -14.62
C GLN A 358 5.76 16.09 -14.95
N GLY A 359 5.20 15.44 -13.95
CA GLY A 359 4.42 14.21 -14.12
C GLY A 359 5.24 13.01 -14.59
N LEU A 360 6.56 13.00 -14.35
CA LEU A 360 7.44 11.89 -14.73
C LEU A 360 7.02 10.60 -14.01
N LEU A 361 6.91 9.51 -14.76
CA LEU A 361 6.63 8.20 -14.15
C LEU A 361 7.86 7.60 -13.46
N ASP A 362 9.07 7.97 -13.91
CA ASP A 362 10.35 7.52 -13.37
C ASP A 362 11.49 8.43 -13.87
N GLY A 363 12.65 8.36 -13.20
CA GLY A 363 13.89 9.07 -13.59
C GLY A 363 14.05 10.47 -13.00
N GLY A 364 13.07 10.99 -12.25
CA GLY A 364 13.17 12.26 -11.54
C GLY A 364 14.06 12.20 -10.30
N LEU A 365 14.38 13.36 -9.73
CA LEU A 365 15.14 13.46 -8.47
C LEU A 365 14.40 12.79 -7.32
N GLU A 366 13.08 12.89 -7.28
CA GLU A 366 12.22 12.24 -6.30
C GLU A 366 12.37 10.71 -6.35
N HIS A 367 12.40 10.12 -7.54
CA HIS A 367 12.59 8.67 -7.69
C HIS A 367 14.01 8.21 -7.30
N ALA A 368 15.03 9.06 -7.53
CA ALA A 368 16.39 8.76 -7.07
C ALA A 368 16.49 8.86 -5.55
N THR A 369 15.90 9.91 -4.95
CA THR A 369 15.91 10.13 -3.49
C THR A 369 15.14 9.04 -2.75
N GLU A 370 14.04 8.52 -3.31
CA GLU A 370 13.32 7.36 -2.76
C GLU A 370 14.26 6.19 -2.40
N ARG A 371 15.25 5.94 -3.25
CA ARG A 371 16.22 4.83 -3.11
C ARG A 371 17.35 5.11 -2.13
N LEU A 372 17.40 6.30 -1.54
CA LEU A 372 18.51 6.74 -0.69
C LEU A 372 18.17 6.86 0.80
N PHE A 373 16.91 6.75 1.19
CA PHE A 373 16.54 6.81 2.61
C PHE A 373 17.21 5.71 3.42
N THR A 374 17.18 4.49 2.93
CA THR A 374 17.81 3.34 3.57
C THR A 374 19.34 3.44 3.53
N THR A 375 19.91 3.87 2.39
CA THR A 375 21.34 4.14 2.27
C THR A 375 21.79 5.17 3.31
N SER A 376 21.00 6.23 3.52
CA SER A 376 21.29 7.22 4.56
C SER A 376 21.42 6.58 5.95
N ALA A 377 20.49 5.70 6.31
CA ALA A 377 20.52 5.01 7.60
C ALA A 377 21.78 4.13 7.73
N LEU A 378 22.11 3.38 6.69
CA LEU A 378 23.31 2.52 6.68
C LEU A 378 24.59 3.35 6.80
N VAL A 379 24.70 4.48 6.09
CA VAL A 379 25.84 5.41 6.18
C VAL A 379 25.96 6.03 7.58
N ALA A 380 24.83 6.32 8.22
CA ALA A 380 24.79 6.80 9.59
C ALA A 380 25.09 5.70 10.65
N GLY A 381 25.36 4.47 10.22
CA GLY A 381 25.72 3.35 11.10
C GLY A 381 24.51 2.62 11.69
N PHE A 382 23.32 2.81 11.15
CA PHE A 382 22.12 2.13 11.60
C PHE A 382 21.78 0.92 10.72
N ASN A 383 21.01 0.00 11.31
CA ASN A 383 20.43 -1.16 10.64
C ASN A 383 18.99 -0.86 10.16
N LEU A 384 18.49 -1.73 9.27
CA LEU A 384 17.12 -1.70 8.77
C LEU A 384 16.31 -2.84 9.39
N ALA A 385 15.01 -2.62 9.61
CA ALA A 385 14.08 -3.66 9.99
C ALA A 385 12.79 -3.56 9.18
N ASP A 386 12.03 -4.66 9.14
CA ASP A 386 10.83 -4.79 8.34
C ASP A 386 9.60 -5.00 9.22
N SER A 387 8.47 -4.44 8.81
CA SER A 387 7.16 -4.72 9.40
C SER A 387 6.21 -5.32 8.36
N ASP A 388 5.37 -6.27 8.76
CA ASP A 388 4.31 -6.85 7.93
C ASP A 388 2.89 -6.55 8.47
N GLY A 389 2.80 -5.64 9.46
CA GLY A 389 1.55 -5.26 10.11
C GLY A 389 1.16 -6.13 11.31
N TYR A 390 1.88 -7.21 11.56
CA TYR A 390 1.69 -8.10 12.72
C TYR A 390 2.92 -8.16 13.60
N GLU A 391 4.09 -8.13 13.01
CA GLU A 391 5.37 -8.22 13.70
C GLU A 391 6.43 -7.35 13.05
N VAL A 392 7.47 -7.03 13.82
CA VAL A 392 8.69 -6.39 13.36
C VAL A 392 9.81 -7.43 13.35
N THR A 393 10.51 -7.54 12.22
CA THR A 393 11.66 -8.45 12.08
C THR A 393 12.90 -7.66 11.69
N GLN A 394 14.06 -8.07 12.20
CA GLN A 394 15.33 -7.50 11.75
C GLN A 394 15.49 -7.73 10.25
N GLY A 395 16.00 -6.72 9.56
CA GLY A 395 16.21 -6.74 8.13
C GLY A 395 17.21 -7.84 7.72
N ARG A 396 17.17 -8.19 6.45
CA ARG A 396 18.17 -9.06 5.85
C ARG A 396 19.54 -8.41 6.02
N SER A 397 20.46 -9.10 6.70
CA SER A 397 21.87 -8.75 6.75
C SER A 397 22.52 -8.92 5.38
#